data_f327ab4137d4463b94d6e389b33ae0d7
#
_entry.id   f327ab4137d4463b94d6e389b33ae0d7
#
_cell.length_a   1.000
_cell.length_b   1.000
_cell.length_c   1.000
_cell.angle_alpha   90.00
_cell.angle_beta   90.00
_cell.angle_gamma   90.00
#
_symmetry.space_group_name_H-M   'P 1'
#
loop_
_entity.id
_entity.type
_entity.pdbx_description
1 polymer ?
#
loop_
_entity_poly.entity_id
_entity_poly.type
_entity_poly.pdbx_seq_one_letter_code
_entity_poly.pdbx_strand_id
1 'polypeptide(L)'
;MGWNFVSNIAKHHDVHAIVEKGEFEETLTRYAAEHPEAVQNITFHFVPRTHHDTLRKIWPPSYYWFYRAWHRKAYQLAVELDKKENFDIVHQVTISGFREPGFLWQLGKPFIWGPLGGFTDTPWCLLRCLDLGGAIHFGIRNVLNSIQKRWGRSARTAAKHSASILTSTTKAVEEIRRFWGREAILMNEVGLETNHQKLCSPPHKEGTPLRICWAGEHIPRKALDLLLHALPLCKEKMELHVLSKGPRMEAWKKLSHKLGLDNVVTFHGFVPREEAFHIMSSSHVFCITSVREDTSTVVFEAFRYGLPIIALDHCGFSSVINETCGIKIPINAHAQIIADYARHLDYLATHEKERQKLSAGAQEHCQHFTWDAKMEVINRIYADYARHEV
;
A
#
# COMPACT_ATOMS: atom_id res chain seq x y z
N MET A 1 5.52 -4.68 6.15
CA MET A 1 4.28 -5.47 6.11
C MET A 1 4.41 -6.73 6.94
N GLY A 2 5.17 -7.75 6.54
CA GLY A 2 5.24 -9.04 7.25
C GLY A 2 5.48 -8.93 8.75
N TRP A 3 6.47 -8.17 9.18
CA TRP A 3 6.75 -7.93 10.59
C TRP A 3 5.52 -7.42 11.37
N ASN A 4 4.86 -6.38 10.86
CA ASN A 4 3.72 -5.80 11.55
C ASN A 4 2.54 -6.78 11.69
N PHE A 5 2.31 -7.65 10.70
CA PHE A 5 1.32 -8.73 10.85
C PHE A 5 1.75 -9.72 11.92
N VAL A 6 2.97 -10.26 11.83
CA VAL A 6 3.48 -11.26 12.76
C VAL A 6 3.48 -10.74 14.20
N SER A 7 4.02 -9.54 14.43
CA SER A 7 4.11 -8.96 15.78
C SER A 7 2.74 -8.65 16.39
N ASN A 8 1.76 -8.26 15.59
CA ASN A 8 0.41 -8.02 16.11
C ASN A 8 -0.40 -9.32 16.30
N ILE A 9 -0.24 -10.30 15.43
CA ILE A 9 -0.84 -11.64 15.62
C ILE A 9 -0.29 -12.30 16.87
N ALA A 10 1.00 -12.19 17.13
CA ALA A 10 1.67 -12.78 18.28
C ALA A 10 1.25 -12.18 19.64
N LYS A 11 0.52 -11.05 19.66
CA LYS A 11 -0.10 -10.55 20.89
C LYS A 11 -1.22 -11.48 21.41
N HIS A 12 -1.77 -12.33 20.54
CA HIS A 12 -2.93 -13.17 20.85
C HIS A 12 -2.74 -14.66 20.53
N HIS A 13 -1.68 -15.02 19.81
CA HIS A 13 -1.44 -16.37 19.30
C HIS A 13 0.04 -16.72 19.37
N ASP A 14 0.35 -18.00 19.49
CA ASP A 14 1.70 -18.53 19.30
C ASP A 14 2.00 -18.62 17.80
N VAL A 15 3.08 -18.00 17.35
CA VAL A 15 3.39 -17.81 15.93
C VAL A 15 4.71 -18.47 15.55
N HIS A 16 4.67 -19.41 14.63
CA HIS A 16 5.85 -19.94 13.95
C HIS A 16 6.04 -19.19 12.61
N ALA A 17 6.98 -18.26 12.58
CA ALA A 17 7.22 -17.40 11.42
C ALA A 17 8.33 -17.96 10.52
N ILE A 18 7.97 -18.42 9.30
CA ILE A 18 8.94 -18.84 8.29
C ILE A 18 9.39 -17.61 7.51
N VAL A 19 10.68 -17.29 7.62
CA VAL A 19 11.28 -16.07 7.11
C VAL A 19 12.46 -16.38 6.18
N GLU A 20 12.74 -15.49 5.23
CA GLU A 20 13.94 -15.61 4.40
C GLU A 20 15.20 -15.42 5.22
N LYS A 21 16.13 -16.39 5.09
CA LYS A 21 17.47 -16.31 5.66
C LYS A 21 18.34 -15.34 4.86
N GLY A 22 19.15 -14.58 5.55
CA GLY A 22 20.11 -13.62 4.97
C GLY A 22 19.70 -12.18 5.27
N GLU A 23 18.80 -11.60 4.51
CA GLU A 23 18.42 -10.20 4.67
C GLU A 23 17.76 -9.89 6.04
N PHE A 24 16.94 -10.82 6.56
CA PHE A 24 16.16 -10.57 7.77
C PHE A 24 16.69 -11.28 9.02
N GLU A 25 17.52 -12.32 8.89
CA GLU A 25 17.98 -13.13 10.01
C GLU A 25 18.73 -12.32 11.06
N GLU A 26 19.75 -11.57 10.63
CA GLU A 26 20.56 -10.75 11.55
C GLU A 26 19.72 -9.67 12.23
N THR A 27 18.89 -8.98 11.46
CA THR A 27 18.04 -7.90 11.98
C THR A 27 17.01 -8.41 12.98
N LEU A 28 16.34 -9.54 12.67
CA LEU A 28 15.33 -10.13 13.56
C LEU A 28 15.96 -10.77 14.81
N THR A 29 17.12 -11.41 14.67
CA THR A 29 17.84 -11.99 15.82
C THR A 29 18.32 -10.91 16.77
N ARG A 30 18.84 -9.80 16.25
CA ARG A 30 19.24 -8.65 17.06
C ARG A 30 18.03 -8.01 17.73
N TYR A 31 16.95 -7.78 17.00
CA TYR A 31 15.72 -7.21 17.56
C TYR A 31 15.14 -8.10 18.66
N ALA A 32 15.14 -9.41 18.49
CA ALA A 32 14.65 -10.34 19.49
C ALA A 32 15.51 -10.35 20.76
N ALA A 33 16.83 -10.14 20.63
CA ALA A 33 17.73 -10.02 21.77
C ALA A 33 17.54 -8.69 22.53
N GLU A 34 17.25 -7.60 21.80
CA GLU A 34 17.03 -6.25 22.37
C GLU A 34 15.61 -6.11 22.97
N HIS A 35 14.62 -6.85 22.44
CA HIS A 35 13.20 -6.74 22.80
C HIS A 35 12.55 -8.12 23.02
N PRO A 36 13.00 -8.92 24.01
CA PRO A 36 12.52 -10.29 24.22
C PRO A 36 11.01 -10.35 24.50
N GLU A 37 10.47 -9.37 25.17
CA GLU A 37 9.03 -9.26 25.45
C GLU A 37 8.16 -9.08 24.20
N ALA A 38 8.70 -8.44 23.16
CA ALA A 38 7.98 -8.19 21.91
C ALA A 38 7.90 -9.43 20.99
N VAL A 39 8.71 -10.46 21.28
CA VAL A 39 8.83 -11.68 20.47
C VAL A 39 8.57 -12.96 21.27
N GLN A 40 8.08 -12.85 22.50
CA GLN A 40 7.90 -14.00 23.40
C GLN A 40 7.04 -15.12 22.80
N ASN A 41 6.06 -14.79 21.96
CA ASN A 41 5.16 -15.71 21.29
C ASN A 41 5.54 -15.92 19.81
N ILE A 42 6.79 -15.64 19.40
CA ILE A 42 7.24 -15.78 18.02
C ILE A 42 8.44 -16.70 17.95
N THR A 43 8.30 -17.81 17.23
CA THR A 43 9.42 -18.67 16.86
C THR A 43 9.81 -18.43 15.40
N PHE A 44 11.03 -17.95 15.16
CA PHE A 44 11.52 -17.69 13.80
C PHE A 44 12.18 -18.91 13.19
N HIS A 45 11.81 -19.23 11.96
CA HIS A 45 12.40 -20.28 11.15
C HIS A 45 12.99 -19.68 9.87
N PHE A 46 14.30 -19.72 9.71
CA PHE A 46 15.00 -19.08 8.60
C PHE A 46 15.26 -20.07 7.45
N VAL A 47 14.71 -19.78 6.29
CA VAL A 47 14.86 -20.59 5.08
C VAL A 47 15.75 -19.88 4.07
N PRO A 48 16.87 -20.48 3.63
CA PRO A 48 17.79 -19.85 2.69
C PRO A 48 17.14 -19.69 1.30
N ARG A 49 17.23 -18.47 0.75
CA ARG A 49 16.87 -18.17 -0.63
C ARG A 49 18.11 -18.17 -1.50
N THR A 50 18.07 -18.98 -2.55
CA THR A 50 19.06 -18.92 -3.61
C THR A 50 18.60 -17.88 -4.63
N HIS A 51 19.39 -16.85 -4.89
CA HIS A 51 19.14 -15.89 -5.95
C HIS A 51 20.43 -15.61 -6.72
N HIS A 52 20.28 -15.29 -7.99
CA HIS A 52 21.35 -14.84 -8.85
C HIS A 52 21.10 -13.40 -9.26
N ASP A 53 21.79 -12.46 -8.63
CA ASP A 53 21.58 -11.02 -8.87
C ASP A 53 21.81 -10.63 -10.32
N THR A 54 22.80 -11.25 -10.98
CA THR A 54 23.07 -11.04 -12.40
C THR A 54 21.88 -11.46 -13.26
N LEU A 55 21.32 -12.64 -13.03
CA LEU A 55 20.18 -13.13 -13.81
C LEU A 55 18.93 -12.26 -13.57
N ARG A 56 18.73 -11.79 -12.34
CA ARG A 56 17.64 -10.88 -12.00
C ARG A 56 17.77 -9.53 -12.73
N LYS A 57 19.00 -9.00 -12.88
CA LYS A 57 19.26 -7.76 -13.63
C LYS A 57 18.99 -7.93 -15.13
N ILE A 58 19.41 -9.07 -15.71
CA ILE A 58 19.23 -9.35 -17.14
C ILE A 58 17.79 -9.73 -17.47
N TRP A 59 17.15 -10.55 -16.63
CA TRP A 59 15.79 -11.03 -16.81
C TRP A 59 14.99 -10.95 -15.50
N PRO A 60 14.37 -9.81 -15.21
CA PRO A 60 13.63 -9.58 -13.97
C PRO A 60 12.55 -10.63 -13.64
N PRO A 61 11.84 -11.26 -14.61
CA PRO A 61 10.89 -12.33 -14.30
C PRO A 61 11.51 -13.57 -13.64
N SER A 62 12.83 -13.77 -13.72
CA SER A 62 13.53 -14.86 -13.03
C SER A 62 13.32 -14.83 -11.50
N TYR A 63 12.99 -13.69 -10.94
CA TYR A 63 12.60 -13.52 -9.56
C TYR A 63 11.53 -14.53 -9.11
N TYR A 64 10.51 -14.79 -9.95
CA TYR A 64 9.43 -15.72 -9.65
C TYR A 64 9.91 -17.18 -9.54
N TRP A 65 10.93 -17.56 -10.30
CA TRP A 65 11.50 -18.91 -10.20
C TRP A 65 12.21 -19.16 -8.88
N PHE A 66 13.07 -18.21 -8.47
CA PHE A 66 13.78 -18.32 -7.21
C PHE A 66 12.82 -18.25 -6.03
N TYR A 67 11.81 -17.42 -6.15
CA TYR A 67 10.79 -17.28 -5.12
C TYR A 67 9.95 -18.55 -4.98
N ARG A 68 9.55 -19.15 -6.09
CA ARG A 68 8.84 -20.42 -6.08
C ARG A 68 9.68 -21.55 -5.49
N ALA A 69 10.98 -21.58 -5.77
CA ALA A 69 11.91 -22.53 -5.18
C ALA A 69 12.01 -22.34 -3.66
N TRP A 70 12.07 -21.09 -3.19
CA TRP A 70 12.03 -20.76 -1.76
C TRP A 70 10.73 -21.22 -1.11
N HIS A 71 9.58 -20.95 -1.70
CA HIS A 71 8.29 -21.41 -1.19
C HIS A 71 8.19 -22.94 -1.07
N ARG A 72 8.87 -23.68 -1.97
CA ARG A 72 8.92 -25.14 -1.86
C ARG A 72 9.70 -25.60 -0.63
N LYS A 73 10.83 -24.94 -0.33
CA LYS A 73 11.60 -25.22 0.89
C LYS A 73 10.81 -24.82 2.14
N ALA A 74 10.17 -23.65 2.11
CA ALA A 74 9.32 -23.21 3.21
C ALA A 74 8.16 -24.17 3.49
N TYR A 75 7.54 -24.72 2.44
CA TYR A 75 6.52 -25.76 2.58
C TYR A 75 7.06 -27.05 3.18
N GLN A 76 8.24 -27.52 2.73
CA GLN A 76 8.87 -28.72 3.32
C GLN A 76 9.13 -28.55 4.81
N LEU A 77 9.67 -27.40 5.21
CA LEU A 77 9.85 -27.05 6.62
C LEU A 77 8.52 -26.99 7.37
N ALA A 78 7.49 -26.37 6.78
CA ALA A 78 6.16 -26.30 7.40
C ALA A 78 5.55 -27.69 7.65
N VAL A 79 5.74 -28.67 6.74
CA VAL A 79 5.30 -30.06 6.92
C VAL A 79 6.02 -30.72 8.12
N GLU A 80 7.32 -30.47 8.28
CA GLU A 80 8.09 -31.00 9.41
C GLU A 80 7.67 -30.37 10.75
N LEU A 81 7.43 -29.07 10.75
CA LEU A 81 6.96 -28.33 11.91
C LEU A 81 5.54 -28.75 12.30
N ASP A 82 4.63 -28.89 11.35
CA ASP A 82 3.24 -29.29 11.62
C ASP A 82 3.12 -30.65 12.28
N LYS A 83 4.00 -31.62 11.96
CA LYS A 83 4.06 -32.93 12.63
C LYS A 83 4.40 -32.83 14.12
N LYS A 84 5.08 -31.74 14.53
CA LYS A 84 5.53 -31.56 15.93
C LYS A 84 4.56 -30.67 16.70
N GLU A 85 4.14 -29.58 16.07
CA GLU A 85 3.38 -28.49 16.70
C GLU A 85 1.87 -28.61 16.46
N ASN A 86 1.45 -29.35 15.42
CA ASN A 86 0.04 -29.51 15.02
C ASN A 86 -0.68 -28.17 14.88
N PHE A 87 -0.29 -27.36 13.90
CA PHE A 87 -0.83 -26.01 13.71
C PHE A 87 -2.34 -26.00 13.49
N ASP A 88 -3.03 -25.06 14.10
CA ASP A 88 -4.46 -24.82 13.86
C ASP A 88 -4.70 -24.13 12.52
N ILE A 89 -3.83 -23.18 12.16
CA ILE A 89 -4.00 -22.29 11.01
C ILE A 89 -2.67 -22.02 10.33
N VAL A 90 -2.72 -21.88 9.03
CA VAL A 90 -1.60 -21.44 8.20
C VAL A 90 -1.95 -20.12 7.50
N HIS A 91 -1.19 -19.06 7.74
CA HIS A 91 -1.43 -17.76 7.15
C HIS A 91 -0.24 -17.29 6.30
N GLN A 92 -0.43 -17.16 4.99
CA GLN A 92 0.58 -16.61 4.09
C GLN A 92 0.36 -15.10 3.91
N VAL A 93 1.12 -14.31 4.65
CA VAL A 93 1.05 -12.84 4.63
C VAL A 93 1.86 -12.23 3.48
N THR A 94 3.01 -12.81 3.14
CA THR A 94 3.92 -12.35 2.09
C THR A 94 4.23 -13.48 1.13
N ILE A 95 4.50 -13.25 -0.11
CA ILE A 95 4.47 -11.99 -0.89
C ILE A 95 3.00 -11.65 -1.22
N SER A 96 2.65 -10.36 -1.20
CA SER A 96 1.29 -9.91 -1.51
C SER A 96 0.84 -10.18 -2.96
N GLY A 97 1.74 -10.48 -3.88
CA GLY A 97 1.40 -10.75 -5.27
C GLY A 97 0.66 -12.07 -5.47
N PHE A 98 -0.54 -12.03 -6.04
CA PHE A 98 -1.38 -13.22 -6.25
C PHE A 98 -0.78 -14.29 -7.19
N ARG A 99 0.27 -13.98 -7.96
CA ARG A 99 0.84 -14.87 -8.99
C ARG A 99 1.58 -16.06 -8.45
N GLU A 100 2.16 -15.93 -7.26
CA GLU A 100 2.94 -16.98 -6.58
C GLU A 100 2.33 -17.29 -5.20
N PRO A 101 1.29 -18.12 -5.17
CA PRO A 101 0.60 -18.49 -3.94
C PRO A 101 1.41 -19.41 -3.02
N GLY A 102 2.62 -19.80 -3.42
CA GLY A 102 3.40 -20.79 -2.69
C GLY A 102 2.75 -22.17 -2.65
N PHE A 103 3.04 -22.93 -1.59
CA PHE A 103 2.58 -24.31 -1.44
C PHE A 103 1.92 -24.58 -0.07
N LEU A 104 1.86 -23.63 0.83
CA LEU A 104 1.33 -23.81 2.19
C LEU A 104 -0.14 -24.26 2.22
N TRP A 105 -0.91 -23.93 1.18
CA TRP A 105 -2.29 -24.40 1.00
C TRP A 105 -2.42 -25.91 0.84
N GLN A 106 -1.30 -26.64 0.66
CA GLN A 106 -1.26 -28.12 0.56
C GLN A 106 -1.03 -28.78 1.92
N LEU A 107 -0.85 -28.04 3.00
CA LEU A 107 -0.56 -28.59 4.33
C LEU A 107 -1.77 -29.32 4.96
N GLY A 108 -2.96 -29.14 4.39
CA GLY A 108 -4.18 -29.77 4.93
C GLY A 108 -4.81 -28.99 6.10
N LYS A 109 -4.26 -27.86 6.45
CA LYS A 109 -4.74 -26.96 7.51
C LYS A 109 -5.57 -25.81 6.91
N PRO A 110 -6.44 -25.16 7.68
CA PRO A 110 -7.11 -23.93 7.26
C PRO A 110 -6.09 -22.89 6.76
N PHE A 111 -6.10 -22.61 5.45
CA PHE A 111 -5.13 -21.74 4.81
C PHE A 111 -5.72 -20.35 4.57
N ILE A 112 -5.13 -19.33 5.19
CA ILE A 112 -5.49 -17.94 5.01
C ILE A 112 -4.46 -17.30 4.08
N TRP A 113 -4.95 -16.68 3.02
CA TRP A 113 -4.09 -16.14 1.98
C TRP A 113 -4.24 -14.63 1.83
N GLY A 114 -3.20 -13.88 2.13
CA GLY A 114 -3.17 -12.43 1.95
C GLY A 114 -2.72 -11.62 3.18
N PRO A 115 -2.78 -10.28 3.07
CA PRO A 115 -3.51 -9.49 2.05
C PRO A 115 -2.88 -9.56 0.66
N LEU A 116 -3.70 -9.88 -0.34
CA LEU A 116 -3.28 -9.98 -1.73
C LEU A 116 -3.33 -8.63 -2.43
N GLY A 117 -2.27 -8.36 -3.19
CA GLY A 117 -2.16 -7.23 -4.09
C GLY A 117 -1.90 -7.68 -5.53
N GLY A 118 -1.55 -6.70 -6.37
CA GLY A 118 -1.18 -6.95 -7.76
C GLY A 118 -2.35 -7.11 -8.74
N PHE A 119 -3.59 -6.98 -8.29
CA PHE A 119 -4.79 -6.99 -9.13
C PHE A 119 -4.98 -5.70 -9.91
N THR A 120 -4.49 -4.58 -9.38
CA THR A 120 -4.69 -3.26 -9.97
C THR A 120 -3.90 -3.10 -11.27
N ASP A 121 -4.60 -2.67 -12.32
CA ASP A 121 -4.03 -2.31 -13.62
C ASP A 121 -3.83 -0.80 -13.69
N THR A 122 -2.83 -0.32 -14.44
CA THR A 122 -2.67 1.11 -14.69
C THR A 122 -3.71 1.55 -15.72
N PRO A 123 -4.53 2.59 -15.45
CA PRO A 123 -5.49 3.09 -16.42
C PRO A 123 -4.82 3.48 -17.75
N TRP A 124 -5.40 3.06 -18.88
CA TRP A 124 -4.82 3.31 -20.20
C TRP A 124 -4.64 4.80 -20.52
N CYS A 125 -5.57 5.65 -20.07
CA CYS A 125 -5.48 7.11 -20.23
C CYS A 125 -4.32 7.72 -19.45
N LEU A 126 -3.83 7.06 -18.39
CA LEU A 126 -2.72 7.53 -17.55
C LEU A 126 -1.36 6.95 -17.94
N LEU A 127 -1.29 6.07 -18.94
CA LEU A 127 0.02 5.57 -19.42
C LEU A 127 0.89 6.71 -19.96
N ARG A 128 0.28 7.79 -20.46
CA ARG A 128 0.99 9.00 -20.92
C ARG A 128 1.71 9.77 -19.81
N CYS A 129 1.32 9.58 -18.53
CA CYS A 129 2.03 10.16 -17.39
C CYS A 129 3.37 9.47 -17.13
N LEU A 130 3.58 8.32 -17.76
CA LEU A 130 4.81 7.56 -17.68
C LEU A 130 5.73 7.94 -18.84
N ASP A 131 7.04 7.71 -18.68
CA ASP A 131 7.93 7.72 -19.84
C ASP A 131 7.59 6.59 -20.81
N LEU A 132 8.16 6.63 -22.03
CA LEU A 132 7.85 5.65 -23.07
C LEU A 132 8.11 4.22 -22.63
N GLY A 133 9.22 3.98 -21.92
CA GLY A 133 9.56 2.66 -21.38
C GLY A 133 8.55 2.20 -20.33
N GLY A 134 8.16 3.09 -19.43
CA GLY A 134 7.14 2.83 -18.42
C GLY A 134 5.76 2.57 -19.05
N ALA A 135 5.36 3.35 -20.04
CA ALA A 135 4.09 3.17 -20.74
C ALA A 135 4.01 1.79 -21.42
N ILE A 136 5.05 1.38 -22.14
CA ILE A 136 5.14 0.05 -22.77
C ILE A 136 5.12 -1.04 -21.69
N HIS A 137 5.94 -0.91 -20.65
CA HIS A 137 6.03 -1.88 -19.55
C HIS A 137 4.66 -2.10 -18.89
N PHE A 138 3.99 -1.03 -18.49
CA PHE A 138 2.70 -1.12 -17.81
C PHE A 138 1.56 -1.51 -18.76
N GLY A 139 1.64 -1.16 -20.03
CA GLY A 139 0.70 -1.64 -21.04
C GLY A 139 0.78 -3.16 -21.21
N ILE A 140 1.98 -3.71 -21.42
CA ILE A 140 2.20 -5.16 -21.51
C ILE A 140 1.77 -5.84 -20.19
N ARG A 141 2.14 -5.24 -19.05
CA ARG A 141 1.78 -5.76 -17.75
C ARG A 141 0.27 -5.82 -17.54
N ASN A 142 -0.50 -4.84 -17.99
CA ASN A 142 -1.97 -4.86 -17.90
C ASN A 142 -2.55 -6.06 -18.66
N VAL A 143 -2.06 -6.31 -19.89
CA VAL A 143 -2.48 -7.46 -20.70
C VAL A 143 -2.13 -8.77 -20.01
N LEU A 144 -0.88 -8.94 -19.58
CA LEU A 144 -0.43 -10.14 -18.87
C LEU A 144 -1.20 -10.34 -17.54
N ASN A 145 -1.47 -9.26 -16.81
CA ASN A 145 -2.24 -9.30 -15.59
C ASN A 145 -3.66 -9.80 -15.83
N SER A 146 -4.31 -9.30 -16.88
CA SER A 146 -5.65 -9.72 -17.29
C SER A 146 -5.70 -11.22 -17.63
N ILE A 147 -4.68 -11.72 -18.35
CA ILE A 147 -4.53 -13.15 -18.69
C ILE A 147 -4.33 -13.99 -17.42
N GLN A 148 -3.42 -13.57 -16.54
CA GLN A 148 -3.07 -14.31 -15.33
C GLN A 148 -4.22 -14.38 -14.31
N LYS A 149 -4.99 -13.30 -14.14
CA LYS A 149 -6.19 -13.29 -13.30
C LYS A 149 -7.23 -14.33 -13.76
N ARG A 150 -7.43 -14.46 -15.07
CA ARG A 150 -8.44 -15.35 -15.67
C ARG A 150 -8.00 -16.81 -15.76
N TRP A 151 -6.74 -17.05 -16.14
CA TRP A 151 -6.25 -18.40 -16.49
C TRP A 151 -5.07 -18.88 -15.63
N GLY A 152 -4.61 -18.11 -14.66
CA GLY A 152 -3.54 -18.51 -13.74
C GLY A 152 -3.92 -19.72 -12.89
N ARG A 153 -3.55 -20.92 -13.32
CA ARG A 153 -3.93 -22.18 -12.64
C ARG A 153 -3.48 -22.22 -11.18
N SER A 154 -2.22 -21.81 -10.91
CA SER A 154 -1.65 -21.86 -9.56
C SER A 154 -2.45 -21.01 -8.56
N ALA A 155 -2.73 -19.73 -8.91
CA ALA A 155 -3.49 -18.82 -8.07
C ALA A 155 -4.94 -19.32 -7.85
N ARG A 156 -5.60 -19.79 -8.91
CA ARG A 156 -6.97 -20.33 -8.81
C ARG A 156 -7.04 -21.59 -7.94
N THR A 157 -6.04 -22.46 -8.05
CA THR A 157 -5.97 -23.66 -7.22
C THR A 157 -5.76 -23.29 -5.75
N ALA A 158 -4.83 -22.40 -5.45
CA ALA A 158 -4.62 -21.91 -4.08
C ALA A 158 -5.87 -21.22 -3.53
N ALA A 159 -6.51 -20.37 -4.33
CA ALA A 159 -7.77 -19.72 -3.93
C ALA A 159 -8.89 -20.72 -3.62
N LYS A 160 -8.99 -21.82 -4.40
CA LYS A 160 -9.97 -22.88 -4.14
C LYS A 160 -9.75 -23.57 -2.79
N HIS A 161 -8.49 -23.73 -2.39
CA HIS A 161 -8.11 -24.41 -1.13
C HIS A 161 -7.94 -23.43 0.04
N SER A 162 -8.05 -22.12 -0.19
CA SER A 162 -7.98 -21.13 0.89
C SER A 162 -9.25 -21.19 1.73
N ALA A 163 -9.11 -21.22 3.04
CA ALA A 163 -10.20 -21.05 4.00
C ALA A 163 -10.72 -19.60 3.91
N SER A 164 -9.82 -18.62 3.89
CA SER A 164 -10.13 -17.20 3.69
C SER A 164 -9.11 -16.54 2.78
N ILE A 165 -9.56 -15.54 2.01
CA ILE A 165 -8.71 -14.71 1.15
C ILE A 165 -8.84 -13.27 1.62
N LEU A 166 -7.70 -12.64 1.92
CA LEU A 166 -7.62 -11.22 2.25
C LEU A 166 -7.06 -10.46 1.04
N THR A 167 -7.52 -9.24 0.79
CA THR A 167 -7.00 -8.43 -0.33
C THR A 167 -7.05 -6.94 -0.02
N SER A 168 -6.11 -6.19 -0.60
CA SER A 168 -5.88 -4.79 -0.25
C SER A 168 -6.79 -3.77 -0.96
N THR A 169 -7.56 -4.20 -1.98
CA THR A 169 -8.39 -3.26 -2.76
C THR A 169 -9.78 -3.83 -3.04
N THR A 170 -10.80 -2.96 -3.09
CA THR A 170 -12.18 -3.34 -3.46
C THR A 170 -12.25 -3.95 -4.86
N LYS A 171 -11.47 -3.41 -5.79
CA LYS A 171 -11.37 -3.99 -7.14
C LYS A 171 -10.84 -5.43 -7.12
N ALA A 172 -9.90 -5.75 -6.24
CA ALA A 172 -9.41 -7.12 -6.10
C ALA A 172 -10.48 -8.05 -5.52
N VAL A 173 -11.32 -7.59 -4.58
CA VAL A 173 -12.48 -8.35 -4.08
C VAL A 173 -13.40 -8.72 -5.24
N GLU A 174 -13.78 -7.75 -6.07
CA GLU A 174 -14.64 -7.96 -7.24
C GLU A 174 -14.03 -8.94 -8.26
N GLU A 175 -12.73 -8.78 -8.55
CA GLU A 175 -12.04 -9.62 -9.54
C GLU A 175 -11.81 -11.05 -9.03
N ILE A 176 -11.54 -11.24 -7.74
CA ILE A 176 -11.46 -12.57 -7.10
C ILE A 176 -12.82 -13.28 -7.20
N ARG A 177 -13.91 -12.59 -6.86
CA ARG A 177 -15.27 -13.12 -7.04
C ARG A 177 -15.53 -13.49 -8.49
N ARG A 178 -15.24 -12.58 -9.42
CA ARG A 178 -15.51 -12.75 -10.85
C ARG A 178 -14.72 -13.87 -11.51
N PHE A 179 -13.41 -13.96 -11.23
CA PHE A 179 -12.50 -14.85 -11.96
C PHE A 179 -12.21 -16.16 -11.23
N TRP A 180 -12.28 -16.15 -9.90
CA TRP A 180 -11.98 -17.33 -9.09
C TRP A 180 -13.20 -17.94 -8.39
N GLY A 181 -14.35 -17.24 -8.41
CA GLY A 181 -15.60 -17.69 -7.77
C GLY A 181 -15.47 -17.78 -6.25
N ARG A 182 -14.62 -16.92 -5.64
CA ARG A 182 -14.36 -16.90 -4.20
C ARG A 182 -14.68 -15.52 -3.63
N GLU A 183 -15.20 -15.51 -2.40
CA GLU A 183 -15.27 -14.28 -1.63
C GLU A 183 -13.90 -13.91 -1.07
N ALA A 184 -13.64 -12.61 -0.94
CA ALA A 184 -12.44 -12.09 -0.32
C ALA A 184 -12.79 -10.95 0.63
N ILE A 185 -12.02 -10.85 1.70
CA ILE A 185 -12.18 -9.81 2.73
C ILE A 185 -11.23 -8.66 2.39
N LEU A 186 -11.77 -7.44 2.37
CA LEU A 186 -10.94 -6.25 2.18
C LEU A 186 -10.11 -5.99 3.43
N MET A 187 -8.80 -6.07 3.29
CA MET A 187 -7.83 -5.78 4.34
C MET A 187 -6.55 -5.26 3.70
N ASN A 188 -6.25 -3.99 3.89
CA ASN A 188 -4.99 -3.43 3.39
C ASN A 188 -3.79 -3.89 4.24
N GLU A 189 -2.62 -3.88 3.61
CA GLU A 189 -1.36 -4.37 4.18
C GLU A 189 -0.70 -3.42 5.18
N VAL A 190 -1.23 -2.21 5.35
CA VAL A 190 -0.70 -1.18 6.24
C VAL A 190 -1.69 -0.91 7.35
N GLY A 191 -1.19 -0.69 8.56
CA GLY A 191 -1.97 -0.28 9.72
C GLY A 191 -1.29 0.85 10.49
N LEU A 192 -2.07 1.60 11.24
CA LEU A 192 -1.62 2.62 12.17
C LEU A 192 -1.49 2.05 13.59
N GLU A 193 -0.53 2.57 14.34
CA GLU A 193 -0.50 2.33 15.79
C GLU A 193 -1.68 3.03 16.46
N THR A 194 -2.27 2.37 17.44
CA THR A 194 -3.52 2.85 18.10
C THR A 194 -3.30 4.11 18.92
N ASN A 195 -2.13 4.24 19.55
CA ASN A 195 -1.82 5.34 20.45
C ASN A 195 -1.19 6.53 19.71
N HIS A 196 -1.88 7.14 18.76
CA HIS A 196 -1.41 8.37 18.16
C HIS A 196 -2.23 9.58 18.61
N GLN A 197 -1.55 10.70 18.82
CA GLN A 197 -2.19 11.96 19.13
C GLN A 197 -3.10 12.38 17.97
N LYS A 198 -4.34 12.71 18.25
CA LYS A 198 -5.26 13.29 17.27
C LYS A 198 -4.81 14.71 16.93
N LEU A 199 -4.36 14.89 15.69
CA LEU A 199 -3.91 16.17 15.17
C LEU A 199 -4.85 16.58 14.03
N CYS A 200 -5.37 17.80 14.07
CA CYS A 200 -6.13 18.35 12.95
C CYS A 200 -5.23 19.19 12.05
N SER A 201 -5.54 19.23 10.77
CA SER A 201 -4.91 20.15 9.85
C SER A 201 -5.06 21.60 10.35
N PRO A 202 -4.01 22.42 10.29
CA PRO A 202 -4.08 23.81 10.76
C PRO A 202 -5.16 24.59 9.99
N PRO A 203 -5.73 25.64 10.60
CA PRO A 203 -6.71 26.48 9.91
C PRO A 203 -6.05 27.22 8.73
N HIS A 204 -6.75 27.28 7.60
CA HIS A 204 -6.37 28.07 6.45
C HIS A 204 -7.10 29.41 6.48
N LYS A 205 -6.36 30.48 6.22
CA LYS A 205 -6.91 31.84 6.13
C LYS A 205 -7.06 32.20 4.64
N GLU A 206 -8.25 32.61 4.26
CA GLU A 206 -8.55 33.09 2.91
C GLU A 206 -7.55 34.18 2.47
N GLY A 207 -7.13 34.12 1.20
CA GLY A 207 -6.12 35.03 0.62
C GLY A 207 -4.66 34.66 0.92
N THR A 208 -4.40 33.69 1.83
CA THR A 208 -3.07 33.10 2.03
C THR A 208 -2.88 31.87 1.14
N PRO A 209 -1.66 31.39 0.88
CA PRO A 209 -1.46 30.17 0.11
C PRO A 209 -2.03 28.93 0.79
N LEU A 210 -2.79 28.11 0.07
CA LEU A 210 -3.17 26.78 0.51
C LEU A 210 -1.92 25.88 0.48
N ARG A 211 -1.48 25.39 1.64
CA ARG A 211 -0.30 24.52 1.75
C ARG A 211 -0.66 23.09 1.44
N ILE A 212 -0.05 22.56 0.39
CA ILE A 212 -0.25 21.22 -0.13
C ILE A 212 0.99 20.39 0.18
N CYS A 213 0.82 19.22 0.77
CA CYS A 213 1.88 18.22 0.88
C CYS A 213 1.69 17.13 -0.16
N TRP A 214 2.78 16.75 -0.79
CA TRP A 214 2.89 15.56 -1.62
C TRP A 214 4.12 14.77 -1.19
N ALA A 215 3.97 13.47 -0.94
CA ALA A 215 5.08 12.62 -0.49
C ALA A 215 5.09 11.29 -1.24
N GLY A 216 6.26 10.89 -1.69
CA GLY A 216 6.47 9.62 -2.37
C GLY A 216 7.79 9.55 -3.11
N GLU A 217 8.29 8.35 -3.35
CA GLU A 217 9.48 8.16 -4.17
C GLU A 217 9.25 8.78 -5.56
N HIS A 218 10.23 9.54 -6.06
CA HIS A 218 10.13 10.23 -7.34
C HIS A 218 10.34 9.26 -8.52
N ILE A 219 9.35 8.41 -8.77
CA ILE A 219 9.30 7.43 -9.87
C ILE A 219 8.07 7.68 -10.76
N PRO A 220 8.10 7.22 -12.03
CA PRO A 220 7.04 7.55 -13.02
C PRO A 220 5.62 7.27 -12.52
N ARG A 221 5.38 6.14 -11.86
CA ARG A 221 4.03 5.76 -11.40
C ARG A 221 3.43 6.68 -10.32
N LYS A 222 4.23 7.53 -9.68
CA LYS A 222 3.76 8.52 -8.70
C LYS A 222 3.21 9.78 -9.36
N ALA A 223 3.50 10.01 -10.66
CA ALA A 223 2.88 11.00 -11.55
C ALA A 223 2.68 12.40 -10.95
N LEU A 224 3.70 12.95 -10.27
CA LEU A 224 3.65 14.31 -9.71
C LEU A 224 3.37 15.37 -10.79
N ASP A 225 3.70 15.09 -12.03
CA ASP A 225 3.43 15.95 -13.18
C ASP A 225 1.94 16.31 -13.33
N LEU A 226 1.01 15.45 -12.92
CA LEU A 226 -0.42 15.78 -12.87
C LEU A 226 -0.69 17.00 -11.98
N LEU A 227 -0.11 17.00 -10.78
CA LEU A 227 -0.28 18.11 -9.83
C LEU A 227 0.48 19.36 -10.29
N LEU A 228 1.71 19.20 -10.79
CA LEU A 228 2.48 20.32 -11.33
C LEU A 228 1.75 21.04 -12.47
N HIS A 229 1.06 20.32 -13.36
CA HIS A 229 0.24 20.93 -14.41
C HIS A 229 -1.08 21.52 -13.89
N ALA A 230 -1.58 21.07 -12.76
CA ALA A 230 -2.80 21.58 -12.15
C ALA A 230 -2.57 22.96 -11.49
N LEU A 231 -1.40 23.15 -10.84
CA LEU A 231 -1.11 24.39 -10.10
C LEU A 231 -1.28 25.69 -10.92
N PRO A 232 -0.80 25.78 -12.19
CA PRO A 232 -1.03 26.99 -13.00
C PRO A 232 -2.49 27.26 -13.37
N LEU A 233 -3.38 26.26 -13.22
CA LEU A 233 -4.81 26.39 -13.48
C LEU A 233 -5.60 26.82 -12.23
N CYS A 234 -4.98 26.79 -11.06
CA CYS A 234 -5.58 27.27 -9.82
C CYS A 234 -5.76 28.78 -9.85
N LYS A 235 -6.90 29.25 -9.34
CA LYS A 235 -7.23 30.67 -9.20
C LYS A 235 -6.72 31.25 -7.88
N GLU A 236 -6.66 30.40 -6.87
CA GLU A 236 -6.19 30.72 -5.53
C GLU A 236 -4.68 30.53 -5.39
N LYS A 237 -4.09 31.13 -4.39
CA LYS A 237 -2.65 30.96 -4.10
C LYS A 237 -2.38 29.57 -3.53
N MET A 238 -1.40 28.91 -4.11
CA MET A 238 -0.97 27.57 -3.70
C MET A 238 0.48 27.57 -3.26
N GLU A 239 0.80 26.68 -2.34
CA GLU A 239 2.17 26.35 -1.92
C GLU A 239 2.30 24.84 -1.83
N LEU A 240 3.18 24.24 -2.63
CA LEU A 240 3.36 22.79 -2.71
C LEU A 240 4.70 22.38 -2.10
N HIS A 241 4.65 21.52 -1.10
CA HIS A 241 5.81 20.85 -0.50
C HIS A 241 5.93 19.42 -1.04
N VAL A 242 7.03 19.14 -1.75
CA VAL A 242 7.33 17.83 -2.35
C VAL A 242 8.40 17.12 -1.54
N LEU A 243 8.02 16.02 -0.91
CA LEU A 243 8.89 15.21 -0.04
C LEU A 243 9.46 13.99 -0.76
N SER A 244 10.64 13.53 -0.29
CA SER A 244 11.37 12.37 -0.78
C SER A 244 12.22 12.68 -2.05
N LYS A 245 12.82 11.64 -2.63
CA LYS A 245 13.72 11.71 -3.79
C LYS A 245 13.49 10.52 -4.72
N GLY A 246 14.12 10.53 -5.87
CA GLY A 246 14.11 9.44 -6.82
C GLY A 246 14.52 9.87 -8.23
N PRO A 247 14.54 8.95 -9.19
CA PRO A 247 15.10 9.21 -10.53
C PRO A 247 14.36 10.29 -11.34
N ARG A 248 13.09 10.58 -10.99
CA ARG A 248 12.30 11.63 -11.69
C ARG A 248 12.47 13.03 -11.09
N MET A 249 13.18 13.18 -9.97
CA MET A 249 13.29 14.46 -9.25
C MET A 249 13.73 15.61 -10.15
N GLU A 250 14.82 15.43 -10.89
CA GLU A 250 15.35 16.49 -11.75
C GLU A 250 14.43 16.81 -12.94
N ALA A 251 13.73 15.81 -13.48
CA ALA A 251 12.75 16.03 -14.53
C ALA A 251 11.54 16.83 -14.03
N TRP A 252 11.08 16.56 -12.81
CA TRP A 252 9.97 17.30 -12.21
C TRP A 252 10.37 18.71 -11.76
N LYS A 253 11.60 18.95 -11.29
CA LYS A 253 12.12 20.30 -11.03
C LYS A 253 12.17 21.12 -12.33
N LYS A 254 12.69 20.54 -13.42
CA LYS A 254 12.69 21.19 -14.73
C LYS A 254 11.28 21.53 -15.23
N LEU A 255 10.33 20.62 -15.03
CA LEU A 255 8.93 20.85 -15.36
C LEU A 255 8.34 21.99 -14.52
N SER A 256 8.57 21.98 -13.22
CA SER A 256 8.14 23.05 -12.29
C SER A 256 8.66 24.42 -12.75
N HIS A 257 9.95 24.51 -13.05
CA HIS A 257 10.56 25.74 -13.59
C HIS A 257 9.92 26.18 -14.92
N LYS A 258 9.74 25.23 -15.86
CA LYS A 258 9.08 25.52 -17.16
C LYS A 258 7.65 26.05 -17.00
N LEU A 259 6.96 25.63 -15.96
CA LEU A 259 5.59 26.05 -15.63
C LEU A 259 5.55 27.33 -14.78
N GLY A 260 6.70 27.96 -14.48
CA GLY A 260 6.80 29.19 -13.68
C GLY A 260 6.46 28.99 -12.20
N LEU A 261 6.70 27.80 -11.65
CA LEU A 261 6.30 27.42 -10.28
C LEU A 261 7.43 27.56 -9.25
N ASP A 262 8.50 28.29 -9.56
CA ASP A 262 9.69 28.37 -8.68
C ASP A 262 9.39 28.94 -7.29
N ASN A 263 8.40 29.83 -7.18
CA ASN A 263 7.94 30.41 -5.90
C ASN A 263 6.74 29.67 -5.29
N VAL A 264 6.27 28.58 -5.91
CA VAL A 264 5.08 27.82 -5.52
C VAL A 264 5.45 26.44 -5.02
N VAL A 265 6.49 25.83 -5.59
CA VAL A 265 6.86 24.44 -5.33
C VAL A 265 8.22 24.35 -4.65
N THR A 266 8.25 23.75 -3.47
CA THR A 266 9.48 23.45 -2.72
C THR A 266 9.77 21.96 -2.76
N PHE A 267 10.88 21.57 -3.38
CA PHE A 267 11.39 20.19 -3.38
C PHE A 267 12.35 19.99 -2.19
N HIS A 268 11.89 19.35 -1.12
CA HIS A 268 12.69 19.14 0.09
C HIS A 268 13.74 18.04 -0.06
N GLY A 269 13.57 17.15 -1.04
CA GLY A 269 14.43 15.97 -1.15
C GLY A 269 14.12 14.94 -0.07
N PHE A 270 15.12 14.13 0.26
CA PHE A 270 15.00 13.18 1.37
C PHE A 270 15.30 13.91 2.68
N VAL A 271 14.29 14.03 3.52
CA VAL A 271 14.38 14.64 4.86
C VAL A 271 14.20 13.56 5.94
N PRO A 272 14.70 13.79 7.16
CA PRO A 272 14.41 12.93 8.31
C PRO A 272 12.90 12.80 8.55
N ARG A 273 12.49 11.69 9.15
CA ARG A 273 11.07 11.40 9.38
C ARG A 273 10.36 12.48 10.18
N GLU A 274 11.01 13.03 11.17
CA GLU A 274 10.47 14.11 12.03
C GLU A 274 10.20 15.38 11.23
N GLU A 275 11.13 15.76 10.35
CA GLU A 275 10.98 16.91 9.46
C GLU A 275 9.84 16.69 8.45
N ALA A 276 9.75 15.49 7.86
CA ALA A 276 8.63 15.13 6.99
C ALA A 276 7.30 15.26 7.71
N PHE A 277 7.22 14.80 8.96
CA PHE A 277 6.03 14.93 9.79
C PHE A 277 5.70 16.37 10.15
N HIS A 278 6.71 17.21 10.40
CA HIS A 278 6.51 18.63 10.62
C HIS A 278 5.91 19.33 9.39
N ILE A 279 6.43 19.02 8.19
CA ILE A 279 5.88 19.55 6.94
C ILE A 279 4.44 19.08 6.73
N MET A 280 4.15 17.79 6.94
CA MET A 280 2.79 17.26 6.84
C MET A 280 1.85 17.95 7.83
N SER A 281 2.23 18.03 9.10
CA SER A 281 1.39 18.62 10.16
C SER A 281 1.11 20.11 9.97
N SER A 282 2.00 20.83 9.25
CA SER A 282 1.81 22.24 8.92
C SER A 282 1.05 22.47 7.61
N SER A 283 0.72 21.40 6.87
CA SER A 283 -0.02 21.47 5.60
C SER A 283 -1.52 21.51 5.81
N HIS A 284 -2.26 21.95 4.79
CA HIS A 284 -3.72 22.05 4.80
C HIS A 284 -4.40 20.88 4.08
N VAL A 285 -3.73 20.31 3.06
CA VAL A 285 -4.23 19.24 2.19
C VAL A 285 -3.08 18.32 1.80
N PHE A 286 -3.37 17.04 1.66
CA PHE A 286 -2.44 16.06 1.09
C PHE A 286 -2.89 15.64 -0.30
N CYS A 287 -2.01 15.71 -1.30
CA CYS A 287 -2.31 15.29 -2.67
C CYS A 287 -1.58 13.99 -3.03
N ILE A 288 -2.30 13.07 -3.65
CA ILE A 288 -1.76 11.81 -4.17
C ILE A 288 -2.11 11.69 -5.65
N THR A 289 -1.08 11.59 -6.48
CA THR A 289 -1.21 11.51 -7.93
C THR A 289 -0.88 10.13 -8.51
N SER A 290 -0.59 9.15 -7.64
CA SER A 290 -0.13 7.82 -8.07
C SER A 290 -1.12 7.13 -8.98
N VAL A 291 -0.64 6.73 -10.16
CA VAL A 291 -1.44 6.01 -11.17
C VAL A 291 -1.50 4.51 -10.92
N ARG A 292 -0.72 4.02 -9.97
CA ARG A 292 -0.72 2.63 -9.54
C ARG A 292 -0.11 2.45 -8.16
N GLU A 293 -0.91 1.90 -7.25
CA GLU A 293 -0.55 1.57 -5.87
C GLU A 293 -1.46 0.41 -5.40
N ASP A 294 -1.01 -0.45 -4.49
CA ASP A 294 -1.95 -1.33 -3.78
C ASP A 294 -2.46 -0.58 -2.54
N THR A 295 -1.59 -0.30 -1.57
CA THR A 295 -1.86 0.64 -0.47
C THR A 295 -0.64 1.51 -0.27
N SER A 296 -0.82 2.78 0.08
CA SER A 296 0.27 3.70 0.34
C SER A 296 0.31 4.06 1.83
N THR A 297 1.43 3.82 2.50
CA THR A 297 1.63 4.17 3.92
C THR A 297 1.38 5.65 4.18
N VAL A 298 1.76 6.50 3.24
CA VAL A 298 1.65 7.96 3.35
C VAL A 298 0.20 8.45 3.44
N VAL A 299 -0.79 7.68 2.96
CA VAL A 299 -2.22 7.98 3.16
C VAL A 299 -2.57 7.97 4.64
N PHE A 300 -2.11 6.95 5.35
CA PHE A 300 -2.37 6.79 6.77
C PHE A 300 -1.59 7.80 7.61
N GLU A 301 -0.37 8.15 7.17
CA GLU A 301 0.39 9.24 7.77
C GLU A 301 -0.34 10.58 7.61
N ALA A 302 -0.90 10.87 6.42
CA ALA A 302 -1.71 12.06 6.19
C ALA A 302 -2.98 12.09 7.06
N PHE A 303 -3.70 10.97 7.17
CA PHE A 303 -4.86 10.86 8.07
C PHE A 303 -4.50 11.12 9.53
N ARG A 304 -3.35 10.63 9.99
CA ARG A 304 -2.86 10.88 11.36
C ARG A 304 -2.76 12.37 11.68
N TYR A 305 -2.42 13.20 10.69
CA TYR A 305 -2.34 14.66 10.83
C TYR A 305 -3.65 15.37 10.46
N GLY A 306 -4.73 14.64 10.26
CA GLY A 306 -6.01 15.20 9.87
C GLY A 306 -5.97 15.92 8.53
N LEU A 307 -5.09 15.51 7.61
CA LEU A 307 -5.03 16.11 6.29
C LEU A 307 -6.14 15.56 5.40
N PRO A 308 -7.04 16.40 4.88
CA PRO A 308 -7.91 16.01 3.79
C PRO A 308 -7.07 15.54 2.61
N ILE A 309 -7.48 14.44 1.96
CA ILE A 309 -6.72 13.87 0.84
C ILE A 309 -7.43 14.12 -0.48
N ILE A 310 -6.71 14.64 -1.47
CA ILE A 310 -7.15 14.62 -2.88
C ILE A 310 -6.36 13.53 -3.60
N ALA A 311 -7.05 12.55 -4.16
CA ALA A 311 -6.43 11.42 -4.85
C ALA A 311 -7.25 10.98 -6.06
N LEU A 312 -6.62 10.23 -6.96
CA LEU A 312 -7.34 9.55 -8.04
C LEU A 312 -8.25 8.46 -7.45
N ASP A 313 -9.48 8.35 -7.95
CA ASP A 313 -10.40 7.25 -7.62
C ASP A 313 -9.92 5.94 -8.26
N HIS A 314 -8.80 5.46 -7.77
CA HIS A 314 -8.08 4.32 -8.33
C HIS A 314 -7.23 3.63 -7.27
N CYS A 315 -6.86 2.36 -7.51
CA CYS A 315 -5.99 1.58 -6.63
C CYS A 315 -6.59 1.41 -5.23
N GLY A 316 -5.72 1.33 -4.22
CA GLY A 316 -6.11 1.31 -2.81
C GLY A 316 -6.74 2.61 -2.33
N PHE A 317 -6.54 3.72 -3.05
CA PHE A 317 -7.14 5.02 -2.69
C PHE A 317 -8.66 4.98 -2.77
N SER A 318 -9.22 4.30 -3.78
CA SER A 318 -10.67 4.07 -3.88
C SER A 318 -11.25 3.36 -2.67
N SER A 319 -10.46 2.50 -2.03
CA SER A 319 -10.89 1.67 -0.89
C SER A 319 -10.70 2.35 0.47
N VAL A 320 -9.73 3.28 0.55
CA VAL A 320 -9.30 3.88 1.81
C VAL A 320 -9.86 5.30 1.98
N ILE A 321 -10.06 6.05 0.89
CA ILE A 321 -10.57 7.41 0.93
C ILE A 321 -12.07 7.40 0.63
N ASN A 322 -12.83 8.11 1.45
CA ASN A 322 -14.26 8.36 1.23
C ASN A 322 -14.56 9.86 1.33
N GLU A 323 -15.82 10.22 1.14
CA GLU A 323 -16.31 11.61 1.12
C GLU A 323 -16.22 12.33 2.47
N THR A 324 -15.96 11.61 3.56
CA THR A 324 -15.77 12.24 4.88
C THR A 324 -14.34 12.66 5.14
N CYS A 325 -13.36 12.09 4.44
CA CYS A 325 -11.93 12.29 4.71
C CYS A 325 -11.14 12.81 3.50
N GLY A 326 -11.77 12.96 2.33
CA GLY A 326 -11.07 13.44 1.15
C GLY A 326 -11.93 13.50 -0.09
N ILE A 327 -11.28 13.82 -1.20
CA ILE A 327 -11.90 13.98 -2.52
C ILE A 327 -11.26 13.00 -3.49
N LYS A 328 -12.08 12.17 -4.13
CA LYS A 328 -11.64 11.23 -5.16
C LYS A 328 -11.89 11.80 -6.55
N ILE A 329 -10.84 11.90 -7.36
CA ILE A 329 -10.90 12.37 -8.74
C ILE A 329 -11.16 11.17 -9.65
N PRO A 330 -12.27 11.15 -10.40
CA PRO A 330 -12.57 10.06 -11.34
C PRO A 330 -11.50 9.91 -12.42
N ILE A 331 -11.25 8.66 -12.84
CA ILE A 331 -10.33 8.37 -13.93
C ILE A 331 -10.99 8.70 -15.28
N ASN A 332 -10.65 9.87 -15.80
CA ASN A 332 -11.11 10.41 -17.07
C ASN A 332 -9.94 10.70 -18.01
N ALA A 333 -10.17 11.60 -18.99
CA ALA A 333 -9.09 12.10 -19.84
C ALA A 333 -8.03 12.84 -19.01
N HIS A 334 -6.77 12.71 -19.40
CA HIS A 334 -5.63 13.30 -18.69
C HIS A 334 -5.81 14.80 -18.38
N ALA A 335 -6.27 15.59 -19.38
CA ALA A 335 -6.51 17.03 -19.19
C ALA A 335 -7.63 17.31 -18.18
N GLN A 336 -8.67 16.46 -18.14
CA GLN A 336 -9.75 16.58 -17.18
C GLN A 336 -9.26 16.29 -15.74
N ILE A 337 -8.43 15.28 -15.56
CA ILE A 337 -7.84 14.96 -14.24
C ILE A 337 -7.03 16.15 -13.71
N ILE A 338 -6.22 16.79 -14.56
CA ILE A 338 -5.45 18.00 -14.20
C ILE A 338 -6.39 19.15 -13.79
N ALA A 339 -7.44 19.40 -14.59
CA ALA A 339 -8.44 20.42 -14.29
C ALA A 339 -9.22 20.12 -12.98
N ASP A 340 -9.50 18.84 -12.71
CA ASP A 340 -10.19 18.43 -11.49
C ASP A 340 -9.30 18.62 -10.25
N TYR A 341 -7.98 18.36 -10.31
CA TYR A 341 -7.06 18.71 -9.22
C TYR A 341 -7.10 20.22 -8.94
N ALA A 342 -6.97 21.06 -9.96
CA ALA A 342 -7.00 22.51 -9.80
C ALA A 342 -8.33 22.97 -9.17
N ARG A 343 -9.46 22.52 -9.70
CA ARG A 343 -10.80 22.85 -9.21
C ARG A 343 -11.01 22.47 -7.74
N HIS A 344 -10.55 21.27 -7.33
CA HIS A 344 -10.71 20.83 -5.94
C HIS A 344 -9.74 21.53 -4.98
N LEU A 345 -8.56 21.92 -5.44
CA LEU A 345 -7.64 22.76 -4.65
C LEU A 345 -8.24 24.16 -4.43
N ASP A 346 -8.75 24.81 -5.47
CA ASP A 346 -9.45 26.10 -5.35
C ASP A 346 -10.66 26.00 -4.43
N TYR A 347 -11.45 24.91 -4.54
CA TYR A 347 -12.60 24.68 -3.67
C TYR A 347 -12.18 24.62 -2.21
N LEU A 348 -11.14 23.85 -1.86
CA LEU A 348 -10.68 23.73 -0.47
C LEU A 348 -10.01 25.01 0.04
N ALA A 349 -9.41 25.82 -0.84
CA ALA A 349 -8.85 27.13 -0.48
C ALA A 349 -9.91 28.16 -0.13
N THR A 350 -11.10 28.08 -0.72
CA THR A 350 -12.20 29.03 -0.51
C THR A 350 -13.29 28.53 0.43
N HIS A 351 -13.28 27.25 0.80
CA HIS A 351 -14.30 26.61 1.65
C HIS A 351 -13.69 26.00 2.91
N GLU A 352 -13.14 26.86 3.79
CA GLU A 352 -12.44 26.41 4.99
C GLU A 352 -13.28 25.49 5.89
N LYS A 353 -14.58 25.76 6.04
CA LYS A 353 -15.48 24.91 6.85
C LYS A 353 -15.55 23.47 6.31
N GLU A 354 -15.63 23.30 4.98
CA GLU A 354 -15.64 21.98 4.36
C GLU A 354 -14.27 21.31 4.49
N ARG A 355 -13.18 22.06 4.33
CA ARG A 355 -11.83 21.54 4.54
C ARG A 355 -11.64 21.05 5.97
N GLN A 356 -12.09 21.79 6.98
CA GLN A 356 -12.02 21.38 8.40
C GLN A 356 -12.93 20.18 8.70
N LYS A 357 -14.09 20.08 8.04
CA LYS A 357 -14.96 18.91 8.16
C LYS A 357 -14.26 17.66 7.62
N LEU A 358 -13.60 17.74 6.45
CA LEU A 358 -12.81 16.65 5.91
C LEU A 358 -11.60 16.32 6.80
N SER A 359 -10.98 17.31 7.42
CA SER A 359 -9.88 17.13 8.38
C SER A 359 -10.33 16.32 9.61
N ALA A 360 -11.47 16.71 10.21
CA ALA A 360 -12.05 15.96 11.32
C ALA A 360 -12.45 14.53 10.91
N GLY A 361 -13.06 14.40 9.73
CA GLY A 361 -13.43 13.09 9.17
C GLY A 361 -12.23 12.20 8.89
N ALA A 362 -11.07 12.76 8.44
CA ALA A 362 -9.84 12.01 8.27
C ALA A 362 -9.33 11.43 9.60
N GLN A 363 -9.42 12.19 10.68
CA GLN A 363 -9.07 11.76 12.04
C GLN A 363 -9.97 10.64 12.57
N GLU A 364 -11.26 10.71 12.29
CA GLU A 364 -12.21 9.67 12.68
C GLU A 364 -12.00 8.42 11.83
N HIS A 365 -11.89 8.59 10.53
CA HIS A 365 -11.76 7.49 9.57
C HIS A 365 -10.46 6.69 9.77
N CYS A 366 -9.36 7.32 10.19
CA CYS A 366 -8.09 6.63 10.42
C CYS A 366 -8.16 5.54 11.51
N GLN A 367 -9.12 5.61 12.43
CA GLN A 367 -9.29 4.61 13.49
C GLN A 367 -9.64 3.21 12.94
N HIS A 368 -10.31 3.16 11.79
CA HIS A 368 -10.63 1.90 11.11
C HIS A 368 -9.41 1.17 10.54
N PHE A 369 -8.27 1.85 10.48
CA PHE A 369 -7.02 1.30 9.92
C PHE A 369 -5.94 1.05 10.97
N THR A 370 -6.29 1.06 12.24
CA THR A 370 -5.36 0.69 13.33
C THR A 370 -5.06 -0.81 13.30
N TRP A 371 -3.91 -1.19 13.87
CA TRP A 371 -3.58 -2.61 14.00
C TRP A 371 -4.59 -3.34 14.89
N ASP A 372 -5.10 -2.69 15.94
CA ASP A 372 -6.11 -3.31 16.80
C ASP A 372 -7.40 -3.63 16.03
N ALA A 373 -7.93 -2.68 15.23
CA ALA A 373 -9.09 -2.92 14.38
C ALA A 373 -8.86 -4.08 13.37
N LYS A 374 -7.63 -4.19 12.83
CA LYS A 374 -7.28 -5.31 11.95
C LYS A 374 -7.20 -6.64 12.68
N MET A 375 -6.65 -6.64 13.89
CA MET A 375 -6.55 -7.85 14.71
C MET A 375 -7.93 -8.36 15.13
N GLU A 376 -8.90 -7.51 15.38
CA GLU A 376 -10.29 -7.92 15.61
C GLU A 376 -10.83 -8.77 14.43
N VAL A 377 -10.58 -8.33 13.19
CA VAL A 377 -11.00 -9.05 11.99
C VAL A 377 -10.22 -10.37 11.83
N ILE A 378 -8.89 -10.33 12.02
CA ILE A 378 -8.04 -11.52 11.89
C ILE A 378 -8.38 -12.56 12.95
N ASN A 379 -8.53 -12.14 14.22
CA ASN A 379 -8.89 -13.04 15.31
C ASN A 379 -10.27 -13.68 15.10
N ARG A 380 -11.22 -12.94 14.54
CA ARG A 380 -12.53 -13.51 14.16
C ARG A 380 -12.38 -14.59 13.08
N ILE A 381 -11.61 -14.29 12.02
CA ILE A 381 -11.32 -15.28 10.97
C ILE A 381 -10.66 -16.51 11.56
N TYR A 382 -9.68 -16.34 12.43
CA TYR A 382 -8.99 -17.47 13.08
C TYR A 382 -9.93 -18.29 13.95
N ALA A 383 -10.77 -17.63 14.75
CA ALA A 383 -11.74 -18.31 15.61
C ALA A 383 -12.78 -19.13 14.82
N ASP A 384 -13.19 -18.67 13.65
CA ASP A 384 -14.14 -19.37 12.79
C ASP A 384 -13.56 -20.70 12.26
N TYR A 385 -12.25 -20.77 12.03
CA TYR A 385 -11.60 -21.96 11.48
C TYR A 385 -10.96 -22.87 12.54
N ALA A 386 -10.50 -22.33 13.67
CA ALA A 386 -9.97 -23.15 14.78
C ALA A 386 -11.05 -23.98 15.49
N ARG A 387 -12.33 -23.59 15.42
CA ARG A 387 -13.46 -24.30 16.06
C ARG A 387 -14.00 -25.48 15.25
N HIS A 388 -13.57 -25.70 14.03
CA HIS A 388 -14.12 -26.74 13.15
C HIS A 388 -13.33 -28.07 13.15
N GLU A 389 -12.36 -28.23 14.03
CA GLU A 389 -11.64 -29.51 14.24
C GLU A 389 -12.04 -30.18 15.57
N VAL A 390 -13.36 -30.34 15.81
CA VAL A 390 -13.89 -31.22 16.88
C VAL A 390 -14.77 -32.28 16.27
#